data_2f5985d79942cb4e3400870d6e329c99
#
_entry.id   2f5985d79942cb4e3400870d6e329c99
#
_cell.length_a   1.000
_cell.length_b   1.000
_cell.length_c   1.000
_cell.angle_alpha   90.00
_cell.angle_beta   90.00
_cell.angle_gamma   90.00
#
_symmetry.space_group_name_H-M   'P 1'
#
loop_
_entity.id
_entity.type
_entity.pdbx_description
1 polymer ?
#
loop_
_entity_poly.entity_id
_entity_poly.type
_entity_poly.pdbx_seq_one_letter_code
_entity_poly.pdbx_strand_id
1 'polypeptide(L)'
;MSAPQIFNTQRIKARRQAFARQNRFESSLHQYVGGEIADRIQALDRTFPKALEIGTGSASLKNTPAKKHINNLFACDIAPAIAAQASKHKAFAANQEILPLKQKQFDLIASILNLHHVNDLPGALLQCRRALRPKGIFLAVMFGEGALEELRASLHEAELLAGREPQPRIAPFADLPTLGNLLARAGFLHAIADIERLTLRYENLTGLVNNLRAMGETGVLAAPGTPLSRTVMRHAEDIYRQRFPHDEGGIRTSFPLVYLIGHAPDESR
;
A
#
# COMPACT_ATOMS: atom_id res chain seq x y z
N MET A 1 3.56 18.36 -20.83
CA MET A 1 3.61 16.88 -20.99
C MET A 1 3.14 16.28 -19.68
N SER A 2 2.11 15.42 -19.69
CA SER A 2 1.69 14.69 -18.49
C SER A 2 2.80 13.69 -18.09
N ALA A 3 3.05 13.55 -16.80
CA ALA A 3 3.99 12.55 -16.29
C ALA A 3 3.60 11.14 -16.80
N PRO A 4 4.57 10.27 -17.09
CA PRO A 4 4.28 8.91 -17.54
C PRO A 4 3.48 8.17 -16.45
N GLN A 5 2.36 7.57 -16.85
CA GLN A 5 1.56 6.77 -15.92
C GLN A 5 2.19 5.39 -15.75
N ILE A 6 2.66 5.10 -14.54
CA ILE A 6 3.19 3.78 -14.16
C ILE A 6 2.04 2.82 -13.83
N PHE A 7 1.00 3.33 -13.19
CA PHE A 7 -0.12 2.54 -12.67
C PHE A 7 -1.41 2.79 -13.44
N ASN A 8 -2.16 1.72 -13.67
CA ASN A 8 -3.50 1.79 -14.26
C ASN A 8 -4.57 1.92 -13.17
N THR A 9 -4.91 3.14 -12.82
CA THR A 9 -5.87 3.48 -11.76
C THR A 9 -7.24 2.82 -11.96
N GLN A 10 -7.73 2.72 -13.22
CA GLN A 10 -9.02 2.08 -13.52
C GLN A 10 -8.97 0.57 -13.26
N ARG A 11 -7.87 -0.08 -13.60
CA ARG A 11 -7.69 -1.51 -13.36
C ARG A 11 -7.54 -1.81 -11.86
N ILE A 12 -6.80 -0.98 -11.13
CA ILE A 12 -6.71 -1.05 -9.66
C ILE A 12 -8.10 -0.97 -9.05
N LYS A 13 -8.89 0.05 -9.43
CA LYS A 13 -10.27 0.21 -8.98
C LYS A 13 -11.13 -1.03 -9.26
N ALA A 14 -11.10 -1.54 -10.49
CA ALA A 14 -11.91 -2.69 -10.89
C ALA A 14 -11.54 -3.95 -10.10
N ARG A 15 -10.25 -4.20 -9.86
CA ARG A 15 -9.77 -5.35 -9.09
C ARG A 15 -10.17 -5.25 -7.62
N ARG A 16 -9.90 -4.12 -6.98
CA ARG A 16 -10.31 -3.88 -5.59
C ARG A 16 -11.83 -4.02 -5.43
N GLN A 17 -12.62 -3.52 -6.39
CA GLN A 17 -14.07 -3.68 -6.43
C GLN A 17 -14.51 -5.15 -6.54
N ALA A 18 -13.83 -5.95 -7.38
CA ALA A 18 -14.15 -7.37 -7.55
C ALA A 18 -13.83 -8.18 -6.28
N PHE A 19 -12.70 -7.91 -5.64
CA PHE A 19 -12.31 -8.58 -4.40
C PHE A 19 -13.24 -8.25 -3.23
N ALA A 20 -13.63 -6.98 -3.09
CA ALA A 20 -14.58 -6.57 -2.07
C ALA A 20 -15.91 -7.32 -2.17
N ARG A 21 -16.44 -7.50 -3.39
CA ARG A 21 -17.69 -8.24 -3.64
C ARG A 21 -17.60 -9.73 -3.26
N GLN A 22 -16.42 -10.30 -3.28
CA GLN A 22 -16.17 -11.71 -2.96
C GLN A 22 -15.80 -11.93 -1.48
N ASN A 23 -15.80 -10.89 -0.65
CA ASN A 23 -15.29 -10.91 0.74
C ASN A 23 -13.85 -11.49 0.85
N ARG A 24 -13.01 -11.31 -0.18
CA ARG A 24 -11.68 -11.89 -0.28
C ARG A 24 -10.55 -10.90 0.01
N PHE A 25 -10.90 -9.68 0.43
CA PHE A 25 -9.91 -8.65 0.75
C PHE A 25 -9.36 -8.87 2.17
N GLU A 26 -8.77 -10.05 2.40
CA GLU A 26 -8.09 -10.38 3.65
C GLU A 26 -6.65 -10.81 3.35
N SER A 27 -5.72 -10.20 4.06
CA SER A 27 -4.31 -10.55 4.02
C SER A 27 -3.71 -10.43 5.41
N SER A 28 -2.97 -11.46 5.81
CA SER A 28 -2.20 -11.44 7.06
C SER A 28 -1.23 -10.25 7.12
N LEU A 29 -0.65 -9.88 5.97
CA LEU A 29 0.23 -8.71 5.87
C LEU A 29 -0.52 -7.40 6.17
N HIS A 30 -1.73 -7.21 5.64
CA HIS A 30 -2.53 -6.02 5.96
C HIS A 30 -2.90 -5.97 7.44
N GLN A 31 -3.24 -7.12 8.05
CA GLN A 31 -3.55 -7.19 9.48
C GLN A 31 -2.33 -6.85 10.33
N TYR A 32 -1.18 -7.41 10.00
CA TYR A 32 0.09 -7.11 10.66
C TYR A 32 0.40 -5.61 10.60
N VAL A 33 0.41 -5.05 9.39
CA VAL A 33 0.72 -3.62 9.17
C VAL A 33 -0.32 -2.70 9.83
N GLY A 34 -1.59 -3.11 9.83
CA GLY A 34 -2.66 -2.41 10.54
C GLY A 34 -2.44 -2.35 12.05
N GLY A 35 -1.93 -3.44 12.65
CA GLY A 35 -1.50 -3.50 14.04
C GLY A 35 -0.34 -2.53 14.32
N GLU A 36 0.69 -2.58 13.51
CA GLU A 36 1.86 -1.69 13.60
C GLU A 36 1.50 -0.19 13.54
N ILE A 37 0.58 0.18 12.66
CA ILE A 37 0.06 1.56 12.61
C ILE A 37 -0.78 1.88 13.85
N ALA A 38 -1.57 0.92 14.35
CA ALA A 38 -2.36 1.11 15.54
C ALA A 38 -1.47 1.34 16.78
N ASP A 39 -0.40 0.62 16.93
CA ASP A 39 0.56 0.77 18.02
C ASP A 39 1.25 2.15 17.98
N ARG A 40 1.62 2.61 16.77
CA ARG A 40 2.16 3.97 16.58
C ARG A 40 1.15 5.05 16.97
N ILE A 41 -0.14 4.86 16.63
CA ILE A 41 -1.22 5.79 17.04
C ILE A 41 -1.37 5.80 18.56
N GLN A 42 -1.31 4.64 19.23
CA GLN A 42 -1.36 4.53 20.68
C GLN A 42 -0.17 5.22 21.35
N ALA A 43 1.04 5.03 20.83
CA ALA A 43 2.27 5.63 21.34
C ALA A 43 2.27 7.18 21.30
N LEU A 44 1.41 7.80 20.49
CA LEU A 44 1.27 9.25 20.45
C LEU A 44 0.54 9.81 21.69
N ASP A 45 -0.05 8.97 22.52
CA ASP A 45 -0.75 9.29 23.76
C ASP A 45 -1.71 10.51 23.65
N ARG A 46 -2.47 10.54 22.56
CA ARG A 46 -3.47 11.59 22.29
C ARG A 46 -4.72 11.05 21.63
N THR A 47 -5.81 11.79 21.75
CA THR A 47 -7.07 11.51 21.06
C THR A 47 -7.16 12.31 19.77
N PHE A 48 -7.71 11.70 18.73
CA PHE A 48 -7.95 12.30 17.43
C PHE A 48 -9.46 12.51 17.22
N PRO A 49 -9.98 13.76 17.36
CA PRO A 49 -11.39 14.05 17.15
C PRO A 49 -11.89 13.63 15.78
N LYS A 50 -11.06 13.76 14.73
CA LYS A 50 -11.41 13.42 13.36
C LYS A 50 -10.23 12.84 12.61
N ALA A 51 -10.34 11.58 12.21
CA ALA A 51 -9.32 10.88 11.43
C ALA A 51 -9.85 10.46 10.05
N LEU A 52 -8.96 10.36 9.07
CA LEU A 52 -9.20 9.79 7.75
C LEU A 52 -8.28 8.61 7.52
N GLU A 53 -8.83 7.48 7.10
CA GLU A 53 -8.09 6.34 6.58
C GLU A 53 -8.21 6.30 5.06
N ILE A 54 -7.07 6.29 4.35
CA ILE A 54 -6.97 6.23 2.88
C ILE A 54 -6.52 4.83 2.47
N GLY A 55 -7.29 4.17 1.59
CA GLY A 55 -7.02 2.80 1.18
C GLY A 55 -7.41 1.79 2.25
N THR A 56 -8.64 1.87 2.73
CA THR A 56 -9.08 1.20 3.96
C THR A 56 -8.95 -0.33 3.97
N GLY A 57 -9.01 -1.00 2.83
CA GLY A 57 -8.79 -2.46 2.75
C GLY A 57 -9.34 -3.29 3.92
N SER A 58 -8.70 -4.42 4.18
CA SER A 58 -9.02 -5.30 5.33
C SER A 58 -8.43 -4.81 6.66
N ALA A 59 -7.44 -3.92 6.61
CA ALA A 59 -6.72 -3.42 7.78
C ALA A 59 -7.32 -2.14 8.36
N SER A 60 -8.62 -1.93 8.18
CA SER A 60 -9.30 -0.74 8.67
C SER A 60 -9.01 -0.50 10.15
N LEU A 61 -8.56 0.72 10.47
CA LEU A 61 -8.25 1.15 11.83
C LEU A 61 -9.41 0.95 12.81
N LYS A 62 -10.66 0.89 12.31
CA LYS A 62 -11.83 0.60 13.14
C LYS A 62 -11.78 -0.76 13.82
N ASN A 63 -11.04 -1.72 13.25
CA ASN A 63 -10.90 -3.09 13.74
C ASN A 63 -9.63 -3.28 14.59
N THR A 64 -8.88 -2.22 14.84
CA THR A 64 -7.65 -2.23 15.64
C THR A 64 -7.84 -1.51 16.98
N PRO A 65 -6.93 -1.69 17.95
CA PRO A 65 -6.92 -0.95 19.22
C PRO A 65 -6.86 0.58 19.04
N ALA A 66 -6.32 1.09 17.94
CA ALA A 66 -6.28 2.52 17.63
C ALA A 66 -7.67 3.20 17.64
N LYS A 67 -8.74 2.42 17.47
CA LYS A 67 -10.12 2.91 17.55
C LYS A 67 -10.40 3.66 18.86
N LYS A 68 -9.76 3.31 19.96
CA LYS A 68 -9.95 3.96 21.27
C LYS A 68 -9.43 5.40 21.28
N HIS A 69 -8.51 5.73 20.39
CA HIS A 69 -7.89 7.05 20.25
C HIS A 69 -8.57 7.91 19.16
N ILE A 70 -9.56 7.37 18.44
CA ILE A 70 -10.21 8.04 17.31
C ILE A 70 -11.71 8.18 17.56
N ASN A 71 -12.20 9.43 17.70
CA ASN A 71 -13.63 9.67 17.94
C ASN A 71 -14.45 9.49 16.65
N ASN A 72 -13.98 10.05 15.54
CA ASN A 72 -14.65 9.97 14.24
C ASN A 72 -13.68 9.52 13.17
N LEU A 73 -13.79 8.25 12.75
CA LEU A 73 -13.02 7.71 11.64
C LEU A 73 -13.80 7.82 10.33
N PHE A 74 -13.22 8.54 9.36
CA PHE A 74 -13.66 8.57 7.98
C PHE A 74 -12.81 7.61 7.17
N ALA A 75 -13.38 7.03 6.11
CA ALA A 75 -12.71 6.06 5.27
C ALA A 75 -12.80 6.48 3.80
N CYS A 76 -11.70 6.31 3.07
CA CYS A 76 -11.62 6.59 1.64
C CYS A 76 -10.98 5.40 0.92
N ASP A 77 -11.58 4.98 -0.18
CA ASP A 77 -10.99 3.99 -1.08
C ASP A 77 -11.36 4.30 -2.53
N ILE A 78 -10.52 3.91 -3.47
CA ILE A 78 -10.83 4.06 -4.90
C ILE A 78 -11.98 3.15 -5.33
N ALA A 79 -12.18 2.02 -4.62
CA ALA A 79 -13.26 1.07 -4.88
C ALA A 79 -14.48 1.38 -3.98
N PRO A 80 -15.64 1.78 -4.55
CA PRO A 80 -16.84 2.08 -3.78
C PRO A 80 -17.29 0.96 -2.84
N ALA A 81 -17.13 -0.30 -3.23
CA ALA A 81 -17.53 -1.42 -2.37
C ALA A 81 -16.66 -1.52 -1.12
N ILE A 82 -15.35 -1.26 -1.20
CA ILE A 82 -14.45 -1.24 -0.04
C ILE A 82 -14.82 -0.07 0.88
N ALA A 83 -15.01 1.12 0.32
CA ALA A 83 -15.43 2.28 1.10
C ALA A 83 -16.75 1.99 1.86
N ALA A 84 -17.74 1.41 1.20
CA ALA A 84 -19.02 1.06 1.81
C ALA A 84 -18.90 0.03 2.96
N GLN A 85 -17.98 -0.93 2.86
CA GLN A 85 -17.69 -1.90 3.92
C GLN A 85 -17.03 -1.24 5.14
N ALA A 86 -16.19 -0.22 4.91
CA ALA A 86 -15.51 0.48 5.99
C ALA A 86 -16.50 1.26 6.87
N SER A 87 -17.45 1.98 6.28
CA SER A 87 -18.49 2.71 7.01
C SER A 87 -19.67 3.05 6.11
N LYS A 88 -20.90 2.92 6.61
CA LYS A 88 -22.11 3.30 5.86
C LYS A 88 -22.27 4.82 5.71
N HIS A 89 -21.77 5.62 6.63
CA HIS A 89 -22.05 7.06 6.71
C HIS A 89 -20.80 7.96 6.74
N LYS A 90 -19.62 7.37 6.96
CA LYS A 90 -18.37 8.11 7.09
C LYS A 90 -17.32 7.59 6.08
N ALA A 91 -17.78 7.08 4.93
CA ALA A 91 -16.91 6.61 3.88
C ALA A 91 -17.31 7.19 2.52
N PHE A 92 -16.31 7.37 1.65
CA PHE A 92 -16.50 7.85 0.29
C PHE A 92 -15.49 7.20 -0.64
N ALA A 93 -15.88 7.10 -1.91
CA ALA A 93 -14.98 6.59 -2.95
C ALA A 93 -14.27 7.78 -3.63
N ALA A 94 -12.94 7.73 -3.66
CA ALA A 94 -12.13 8.72 -4.38
C ALA A 94 -10.80 8.12 -4.85
N ASN A 95 -10.26 8.70 -5.92
CA ASN A 95 -8.88 8.46 -6.32
C ASN A 95 -7.93 9.19 -5.36
N GLN A 96 -6.91 8.51 -4.89
CA GLN A 96 -5.90 9.06 -3.98
C GLN A 96 -5.09 10.22 -4.61
N GLU A 97 -5.06 10.30 -5.93
CA GLU A 97 -4.42 11.40 -6.65
C GLU A 97 -5.29 12.68 -6.66
N ILE A 98 -6.60 12.53 -6.45
CA ILE A 98 -7.56 13.65 -6.44
C ILE A 98 -8.53 13.43 -5.29
N LEU A 99 -8.12 13.83 -4.09
CA LEU A 99 -8.93 13.67 -2.90
C LEU A 99 -9.86 14.88 -2.73
N PRO A 100 -11.19 14.66 -2.61
CA PRO A 100 -12.17 15.74 -2.44
C PRO A 100 -12.19 16.23 -0.97
N LEU A 101 -11.06 16.64 -0.44
CA LEU A 101 -10.88 17.03 0.94
C LEU A 101 -10.83 18.55 1.09
N LYS A 102 -11.53 19.06 2.10
CA LYS A 102 -11.35 20.44 2.55
C LYS A 102 -10.04 20.57 3.31
N GLN A 103 -9.46 21.77 3.29
CA GLN A 103 -8.27 22.07 4.09
C GLN A 103 -8.58 22.03 5.59
N LYS A 104 -7.56 21.69 6.39
CA LYS A 104 -7.61 21.73 7.86
C LYS A 104 -8.82 20.98 8.47
N GLN A 105 -9.10 19.79 7.96
CA GLN A 105 -10.29 19.03 8.32
C GLN A 105 -10.01 17.90 9.30
N PHE A 106 -8.83 17.28 9.27
CA PHE A 106 -8.49 16.08 10.02
C PHE A 106 -7.37 16.30 11.02
N ASP A 107 -7.42 15.59 12.15
CA ASP A 107 -6.38 15.56 13.17
C ASP A 107 -5.36 14.44 12.91
N LEU A 108 -5.80 13.38 12.20
CA LEU A 108 -5.00 12.27 11.77
C LEU A 108 -5.41 11.86 10.35
N ILE A 109 -4.42 11.62 9.49
CA ILE A 109 -4.62 10.92 8.22
C ILE A 109 -3.71 9.70 8.22
N ALA A 110 -4.27 8.51 8.01
CA ALA A 110 -3.54 7.26 7.92
C ALA A 110 -3.71 6.61 6.54
N SER A 111 -2.66 5.96 6.02
CA SER A 111 -2.72 5.16 4.79
C SER A 111 -1.95 3.86 4.96
N ILE A 112 -2.61 2.73 4.71
CA ILE A 112 -2.06 1.40 4.94
C ILE A 112 -1.98 0.66 3.61
N LEU A 113 -0.75 0.37 3.14
CA LEU A 113 -0.44 -0.37 1.90
C LEU A 113 -1.28 0.10 0.69
N ASN A 114 -1.27 1.41 0.43
CA ASN A 114 -2.10 1.98 -0.63
C ASN A 114 -1.37 3.01 -1.50
N LEU A 115 -0.59 3.92 -0.92
CA LEU A 115 0.00 5.06 -1.66
C LEU A 115 1.12 4.67 -2.62
N HIS A 116 1.66 3.46 -2.56
CA HIS A 116 2.68 2.97 -3.50
C HIS A 116 2.14 2.70 -4.91
N HIS A 117 0.82 2.78 -5.13
CA HIS A 117 0.18 2.66 -6.44
C HIS A 117 -0.32 3.99 -7.00
N VAL A 118 0.17 5.12 -6.51
CA VAL A 118 -0.23 6.45 -6.94
C VAL A 118 0.78 7.00 -7.96
N ASN A 119 0.32 7.49 -9.11
CA ASN A 119 1.22 8.06 -10.13
C ASN A 119 1.78 9.43 -9.70
N ASP A 120 0.96 10.25 -9.01
CA ASP A 120 1.38 11.53 -8.43
C ASP A 120 1.45 11.44 -6.90
N LEU A 121 2.45 10.71 -6.39
CA LEU A 121 2.66 10.60 -4.94
C LEU A 121 2.96 11.96 -4.27
N PRO A 122 3.80 12.85 -4.87
CA PRO A 122 3.99 14.20 -4.33
C PRO A 122 2.70 14.99 -4.17
N GLY A 123 1.82 14.96 -5.17
CA GLY A 123 0.51 15.63 -5.13
C GLY A 123 -0.41 15.01 -4.08
N ALA A 124 -0.44 13.68 -3.94
CA ALA A 124 -1.21 12.99 -2.91
C ALA A 124 -0.77 13.37 -1.49
N LEU A 125 0.55 13.39 -1.23
CA LEU A 125 1.11 13.82 0.05
C LEU A 125 0.79 15.27 0.37
N LEU A 126 0.87 16.18 -0.61
CA LEU A 126 0.52 17.58 -0.45
C LEU A 126 -0.98 17.75 -0.12
N GLN A 127 -1.87 17.00 -0.74
CA GLN A 127 -3.31 17.01 -0.44
C GLN A 127 -3.57 16.53 0.99
N CYS A 128 -2.90 15.44 1.44
CA CYS A 128 -2.99 14.97 2.81
C CYS A 128 -2.52 16.04 3.80
N ARG A 129 -1.37 16.68 3.54
CA ARG A 129 -0.85 17.75 4.39
C ARG A 129 -1.82 18.93 4.51
N ARG A 130 -2.41 19.37 3.38
CA ARG A 130 -3.39 20.47 3.36
C ARG A 130 -4.69 20.13 4.08
N ALA A 131 -5.12 18.87 4.08
CA ALA A 131 -6.32 18.40 4.74
C ALA A 131 -6.13 18.23 6.26
N LEU A 132 -4.89 18.16 6.74
CA LEU A 132 -4.60 18.13 8.17
C LEU A 132 -4.76 19.50 8.81
N ARG A 133 -5.31 19.52 10.02
CA ARG A 133 -5.31 20.66 10.93
C ARG A 133 -3.90 20.99 11.39
N PRO A 134 -3.65 22.20 11.92
CA PRO A 134 -2.40 22.49 12.62
C PRO A 134 -2.08 21.42 13.66
N LYS A 135 -0.81 20.97 13.70
CA LYS A 135 -0.35 19.85 14.56
C LYS A 135 -1.02 18.50 14.26
N GLY A 136 -1.76 18.38 13.17
CA GLY A 136 -2.30 17.10 12.69
C GLY A 136 -1.18 16.18 12.26
N ILE A 137 -1.45 14.87 12.28
CA ILE A 137 -0.45 13.83 12.01
C ILE A 137 -0.82 13.05 10.76
N PHE A 138 0.18 12.79 9.93
CA PHE A 138 0.13 11.86 8.81
C PHE A 138 0.92 10.60 9.18
N LEU A 139 0.31 9.44 9.00
CA LEU A 139 0.93 8.12 9.13
C LEU A 139 0.67 7.32 7.87
N ALA A 140 1.71 6.77 7.26
CA ALA A 140 1.51 5.86 6.14
C ALA A 140 2.49 4.70 6.20
N VAL A 141 2.11 3.59 5.60
CA VAL A 141 3.00 2.48 5.32
C VAL A 141 2.78 2.04 3.88
N MET A 142 3.88 1.77 3.19
CA MET A 142 3.88 1.38 1.80
C MET A 142 5.04 0.43 1.50
N PHE A 143 4.94 -0.29 0.39
CA PHE A 143 6.07 -1.09 -0.07
C PHE A 143 7.21 -0.18 -0.49
N GLY A 144 8.42 -0.54 -0.08
CA GLY A 144 9.66 0.10 -0.46
C GLY A 144 10.44 -0.67 -1.51
N GLU A 145 11.54 -0.08 -1.95
CA GLU A 145 12.47 -0.70 -2.90
C GLU A 145 12.89 -2.10 -2.45
N GLY A 146 12.97 -3.04 -3.39
CA GLY A 146 13.28 -4.46 -3.11
C GLY A 146 12.05 -5.31 -2.76
N ALA A 147 10.85 -4.74 -2.63
CA ALA A 147 9.66 -5.56 -2.42
C ALA A 147 9.41 -6.51 -3.60
N LEU A 148 9.12 -7.79 -3.27
CA LEU A 148 8.89 -8.86 -4.24
C LEU A 148 10.09 -9.13 -5.19
N GLU A 149 11.31 -8.84 -4.75
CA GLU A 149 12.50 -9.01 -5.59
C GLU A 149 12.70 -10.48 -6.01
N GLU A 150 12.42 -11.43 -5.10
CA GLU A 150 12.49 -12.86 -5.38
C GLU A 150 11.51 -13.25 -6.51
N LEU A 151 10.29 -12.70 -6.48
CA LEU A 151 9.27 -12.92 -7.50
C LEU A 151 9.71 -12.28 -8.83
N ARG A 152 10.26 -11.08 -8.79
CA ARG A 152 10.78 -10.36 -9.96
C ARG A 152 11.88 -11.18 -10.65
N ALA A 153 12.87 -11.61 -9.88
CA ALA A 153 14.01 -12.39 -10.39
C ALA A 153 13.55 -13.72 -10.99
N SER A 154 12.66 -14.44 -10.30
CA SER A 154 12.16 -15.73 -10.76
C SER A 154 11.31 -15.63 -12.03
N LEU A 155 10.45 -14.62 -12.15
CA LEU A 155 9.65 -14.40 -13.36
C LEU A 155 10.52 -13.97 -14.54
N HIS A 156 11.52 -13.11 -14.32
CA HIS A 156 12.45 -12.66 -15.34
C HIS A 156 13.21 -13.86 -15.96
N GLU A 157 13.81 -14.69 -15.11
CA GLU A 157 14.56 -15.87 -15.54
C GLU A 157 13.66 -16.91 -16.22
N ALA A 158 12.44 -17.12 -15.71
CA ALA A 158 11.48 -18.04 -16.29
C ALA A 158 11.02 -17.62 -17.70
N GLU A 159 10.89 -16.32 -17.97
CA GLU A 159 10.57 -15.80 -19.30
C GLU A 159 11.73 -16.07 -20.28
N LEU A 160 12.99 -15.87 -19.86
CA LEU A 160 14.18 -16.19 -20.65
C LEU A 160 14.25 -17.69 -20.99
N LEU A 161 14.06 -18.58 -20.00
CA LEU A 161 14.05 -20.04 -20.22
C LEU A 161 12.92 -20.49 -21.15
N ALA A 162 11.81 -19.76 -21.17
CA ALA A 162 10.70 -20.01 -22.10
C ALA A 162 10.92 -19.38 -23.50
N GLY A 163 12.10 -18.82 -23.79
CA GLY A 163 12.42 -18.16 -25.06
C GLY A 163 11.64 -16.87 -25.29
N ARG A 164 11.25 -16.17 -24.21
CA ARG A 164 10.47 -14.93 -24.25
C ARG A 164 11.33 -13.76 -23.78
N GLU A 165 11.06 -12.58 -24.31
CA GLU A 165 11.63 -11.35 -23.77
C GLU A 165 11.01 -11.05 -22.41
N PRO A 166 11.82 -10.85 -21.34
CA PRO A 166 11.32 -10.51 -20.02
C PRO A 166 10.56 -9.18 -20.01
N GLN A 167 9.44 -9.15 -19.32
CA GLN A 167 8.58 -7.98 -19.24
C GLN A 167 8.42 -7.49 -17.80
N PRO A 168 8.18 -6.19 -17.59
CA PRO A 168 7.88 -5.66 -16.26
C PRO A 168 6.63 -6.34 -15.68
N ARG A 169 6.79 -7.07 -14.57
CA ARG A 169 5.71 -7.80 -13.88
C ARG A 169 5.39 -7.21 -12.52
N ILE A 170 6.41 -6.68 -11.86
CA ILE A 170 6.33 -6.11 -10.52
C ILE A 170 6.50 -4.60 -10.64
N ALA A 171 5.66 -3.86 -9.93
CA ALA A 171 5.73 -2.40 -9.88
C ALA A 171 7.10 -1.92 -9.35
N PRO A 172 7.62 -0.79 -9.82
CA PRO A 172 8.74 -0.12 -9.16
C PRO A 172 8.24 0.49 -7.84
N PHE A 173 9.02 0.33 -6.79
CA PHE A 173 8.77 0.96 -5.50
C PHE A 173 9.87 1.98 -5.20
N ALA A 174 9.51 3.08 -4.54
CA ALA A 174 10.46 4.11 -4.20
C ALA A 174 11.37 3.68 -3.03
N ASP A 175 12.59 4.18 -3.03
CA ASP A 175 13.54 4.00 -1.94
C ASP A 175 13.21 4.86 -0.72
N LEU A 176 13.80 4.53 0.43
CA LEU A 176 13.59 5.22 1.69
C LEU A 176 13.98 6.71 1.64
N PRO A 177 15.17 7.11 1.12
CA PRO A 177 15.55 8.52 0.99
C PRO A 177 14.58 9.33 0.13
N THR A 178 14.14 8.78 -0.99
CA THR A 178 13.15 9.41 -1.88
C THR A 178 11.84 9.68 -1.15
N LEU A 179 11.31 8.69 -0.43
CA LEU A 179 10.05 8.83 0.31
C LEU A 179 10.16 9.86 1.44
N GLY A 180 11.27 9.86 2.20
CA GLY A 180 11.52 10.86 3.23
C GLY A 180 11.60 12.28 2.66
N ASN A 181 12.29 12.45 1.54
CA ASN A 181 12.41 13.74 0.83
C ASN A 181 11.04 14.22 0.30
N LEU A 182 10.22 13.33 -0.24
CA LEU A 182 8.87 13.67 -0.72
C LEU A 182 7.99 14.15 0.43
N LEU A 183 8.06 13.51 1.58
CA LEU A 183 7.32 13.91 2.78
C LEU A 183 7.73 15.31 3.24
N ALA A 184 9.03 15.60 3.34
CA ALA A 184 9.54 16.91 3.68
C ALA A 184 9.15 18.00 2.66
N ARG A 185 9.25 17.69 1.35
CA ARG A 185 8.84 18.60 0.27
C ARG A 185 7.33 18.88 0.24
N ALA A 186 6.49 17.96 0.69
CA ALA A 186 5.07 18.18 0.87
C ALA A 186 4.76 19.16 2.01
N GLY A 187 5.77 19.59 2.78
CA GLY A 187 5.65 20.55 3.88
C GLY A 187 5.27 19.95 5.21
N PHE A 188 5.54 18.67 5.41
CA PHE A 188 5.44 18.07 6.74
C PHE A 188 6.67 18.44 7.59
N LEU A 189 6.42 18.78 8.85
CA LEU A 189 7.45 18.91 9.88
C LEU A 189 7.75 17.57 10.52
N HIS A 190 8.96 17.40 11.07
CA HIS A 190 9.39 16.15 11.69
C HIS A 190 9.12 14.94 10.79
N ALA A 191 9.46 15.11 9.49
CA ALA A 191 9.30 14.07 8.49
C ALA A 191 10.25 12.89 8.81
N ILE A 192 9.68 11.77 9.20
CA ILE A 192 10.41 10.54 9.51
C ILE A 192 10.01 9.48 8.48
N ALA A 193 11.00 8.84 7.91
CA ALA A 193 10.84 7.63 7.10
C ALA A 193 11.68 6.52 7.71
N ASP A 194 11.08 5.39 8.00
CA ASP A 194 11.72 4.20 8.57
C ASP A 194 11.38 2.97 7.75
N ILE A 195 12.23 1.96 7.79
CA ILE A 195 12.07 0.74 7.00
C ILE A 195 12.14 -0.51 7.87
N GLU A 196 11.12 -1.33 7.78
CA GLU A 196 11.08 -2.68 8.31
C GLU A 196 11.19 -3.68 7.16
N ARG A 197 12.07 -4.68 7.30
CA ARG A 197 12.20 -5.76 6.33
C ARG A 197 11.49 -7.00 6.85
N LEU A 198 10.26 -7.19 6.38
CA LEU A 198 9.47 -8.37 6.72
C LEU A 198 9.69 -9.46 5.67
N THR A 199 9.99 -10.67 6.12
CA THR A 199 10.05 -11.86 5.25
C THR A 199 8.90 -12.78 5.61
N LEU A 200 8.08 -13.12 4.61
CA LEU A 200 6.95 -14.03 4.78
C LEU A 200 7.22 -15.36 4.07
N ARG A 201 6.74 -16.42 4.69
CA ARG A 201 6.75 -17.77 4.14
C ARG A 201 5.47 -18.05 3.37
N TYR A 202 5.62 -18.64 2.19
CA TYR A 202 4.53 -19.20 1.39
C TYR A 202 4.83 -20.66 1.06
N GLU A 203 3.79 -21.47 0.93
CA GLU A 203 3.95 -22.87 0.55
C GLU A 203 4.55 -23.01 -0.86
N ASN A 204 4.11 -22.14 -1.76
CA ASN A 204 4.50 -22.13 -3.18
C ASN A 204 4.18 -20.78 -3.84
N LEU A 205 4.62 -20.62 -5.09
CA LEU A 205 4.36 -19.41 -5.88
C LEU A 205 2.85 -19.16 -6.09
N THR A 206 2.04 -20.19 -6.21
CA THR A 206 0.58 -20.04 -6.33
C THR A 206 -0.01 -19.42 -5.08
N GLY A 207 0.43 -19.82 -3.88
CA GLY A 207 0.04 -19.25 -2.60
C GLY A 207 0.40 -17.77 -2.51
N LEU A 208 1.64 -17.41 -2.87
CA LEU A 208 2.09 -16.03 -2.95
C LEU A 208 1.21 -15.19 -3.91
N VAL A 209 1.02 -15.66 -5.15
CA VAL A 209 0.22 -14.95 -6.15
C VAL A 209 -1.24 -14.78 -5.71
N ASN A 210 -1.83 -15.77 -5.05
CA ASN A 210 -3.18 -15.65 -4.51
C ASN A 210 -3.27 -14.63 -3.37
N ASN A 211 -2.25 -14.56 -2.51
CA ASN A 211 -2.18 -13.54 -1.47
C ASN A 211 -2.06 -12.13 -2.09
N LEU A 212 -1.16 -11.94 -3.06
CA LEU A 212 -1.02 -10.67 -3.79
C LEU A 212 -2.32 -10.26 -4.51
N ARG A 213 -3.07 -11.21 -5.05
CA ARG A 213 -4.39 -10.95 -5.63
C ARG A 213 -5.39 -10.48 -4.56
N ALA A 214 -5.44 -11.16 -3.43
CA ALA A 214 -6.30 -10.78 -2.31
C ALA A 214 -6.00 -9.38 -1.78
N MET A 215 -4.74 -8.95 -1.84
CA MET A 215 -4.29 -7.60 -1.49
C MET A 215 -4.59 -6.54 -2.56
N GLY A 216 -4.91 -6.95 -3.80
CA GLY A 216 -5.07 -6.04 -4.93
C GLY A 216 -3.76 -5.63 -5.61
N GLU A 217 -2.65 -6.32 -5.30
CA GLU A 217 -1.29 -6.01 -5.75
C GLU A 217 -0.96 -6.52 -7.16
N THR A 218 -1.87 -7.23 -7.82
CA THR A 218 -1.62 -7.81 -9.13
C THR A 218 -2.19 -6.98 -10.27
N GLY A 219 -1.43 -6.86 -11.38
CA GLY A 219 -1.85 -6.20 -12.63
C GLY A 219 -2.13 -4.72 -12.49
N VAL A 220 -1.36 -4.06 -11.66
CA VAL A 220 -1.46 -2.62 -11.35
C VAL A 220 -0.78 -1.75 -12.40
N LEU A 221 0.14 -2.29 -13.21
CA LEU A 221 0.92 -1.54 -14.18
C LEU A 221 0.06 -1.03 -15.35
N ALA A 222 0.35 0.17 -15.83
CA ALA A 222 -0.32 0.78 -16.98
C ALA A 222 -0.02 0.01 -18.27
N ALA A 223 1.23 -0.40 -18.46
CA ALA A 223 1.67 -1.28 -19.55
C ALA A 223 1.81 -2.72 -19.01
N PRO A 224 0.75 -3.52 -19.03
CA PRO A 224 0.84 -4.90 -18.61
C PRO A 224 1.60 -5.70 -19.66
N GLY A 225 2.49 -6.57 -19.21
CA GLY A 225 3.08 -7.56 -20.09
C GLY A 225 2.05 -8.53 -20.63
N THR A 226 2.43 -9.31 -21.62
CA THR A 226 1.61 -10.41 -22.15
C THR A 226 1.25 -11.40 -21.04
N PRO A 227 0.09 -12.09 -21.12
CA PRO A 227 -0.28 -13.08 -20.10
C PRO A 227 0.82 -14.13 -19.88
N LEU A 228 1.08 -14.49 -18.64
CA LEU A 228 2.01 -15.52 -18.27
C LEU A 228 1.47 -16.89 -18.70
N SER A 229 2.27 -17.64 -19.50
CA SER A 229 1.90 -18.99 -19.88
C SER A 229 2.08 -19.95 -18.70
N ARG A 230 1.45 -21.14 -18.78
CA ARG A 230 1.63 -22.21 -17.79
C ARG A 230 3.10 -22.65 -17.70
N THR A 231 3.82 -22.66 -18.83
CA THR A 231 5.24 -22.99 -18.89
C THR A 231 6.09 -21.99 -18.11
N VAL A 232 5.89 -20.69 -18.34
CA VAL A 232 6.60 -19.64 -17.57
C VAL A 232 6.31 -19.76 -16.08
N MET A 233 5.04 -19.98 -15.70
CA MET A 233 4.68 -20.12 -14.28
C MET A 233 5.32 -21.35 -13.62
N ARG A 234 5.47 -22.46 -14.35
CA ARG A 234 6.17 -23.64 -13.85
C ARG A 234 7.67 -23.38 -13.68
N HIS A 235 8.33 -22.81 -14.69
CA HIS A 235 9.74 -22.42 -14.56
C HIS A 235 9.94 -21.45 -13.40
N ALA A 236 9.06 -20.46 -13.23
CA ALA A 236 9.15 -19.51 -12.12
C ALA A 236 9.01 -20.21 -10.75
N GLU A 237 8.10 -21.18 -10.61
CA GLU A 237 7.98 -21.99 -9.40
C GLU A 237 9.26 -22.76 -9.09
N ASP A 238 9.84 -23.43 -10.10
CA ASP A 238 11.06 -24.23 -9.94
C ASP A 238 12.25 -23.35 -9.54
N ILE A 239 12.45 -22.21 -10.24
CA ILE A 239 13.50 -21.22 -9.93
C ILE A 239 13.31 -20.66 -8.54
N TYR A 240 12.08 -20.28 -8.19
CA TYR A 240 11.78 -19.68 -6.90
C TYR A 240 12.13 -20.63 -5.74
N ARG A 241 11.70 -21.90 -5.84
CA ARG A 241 12.01 -22.94 -4.84
C ARG A 241 13.51 -23.20 -4.72
N GLN A 242 14.22 -23.17 -5.82
CA GLN A 242 15.66 -23.43 -5.83
C GLN A 242 16.46 -22.26 -5.24
N ARG A 243 16.12 -21.04 -5.58
CA ARG A 243 16.91 -19.85 -5.22
C ARG A 243 16.50 -19.19 -3.93
N PHE A 244 15.23 -19.30 -3.56
CA PHE A 244 14.64 -18.60 -2.44
C PHE A 244 13.83 -19.53 -1.53
N PRO A 245 14.41 -20.67 -1.09
CA PRO A 245 13.73 -21.54 -0.14
C PRO A 245 13.56 -20.84 1.21
N HIS A 246 12.53 -21.23 1.95
CA HIS A 246 12.38 -20.87 3.35
C HIS A 246 12.88 -22.03 4.24
N ASP A 247 13.50 -21.74 5.38
CA ASP A 247 14.12 -22.75 6.27
C ASP A 247 13.10 -23.79 6.78
N GLU A 248 11.85 -23.35 6.99
CA GLU A 248 10.73 -24.21 7.40
C GLU A 248 9.98 -24.85 6.22
N GLY A 249 10.60 -24.91 5.04
CA GLY A 249 9.99 -25.39 3.80
C GLY A 249 9.13 -24.33 3.09
N GLY A 250 8.87 -24.58 1.79
CA GLY A 250 8.21 -23.61 0.93
C GLY A 250 9.18 -22.55 0.41
N ILE A 251 8.68 -21.35 0.17
CA ILE A 251 9.43 -20.21 -0.39
C ILE A 251 9.36 -19.00 0.52
N ARG A 252 10.40 -18.18 0.53
CA ARG A 252 10.45 -16.89 1.23
C ARG A 252 10.15 -15.74 0.27
N THR A 253 9.49 -14.70 0.76
CA THR A 253 9.23 -13.48 0.00
C THR A 253 9.47 -12.27 0.89
N SER A 254 10.26 -11.32 0.40
CA SER A 254 10.64 -10.11 1.15
C SER A 254 9.67 -8.96 0.85
N PHE A 255 9.25 -8.31 1.92
CA PHE A 255 8.40 -7.11 1.90
C PHE A 255 9.08 -6.00 2.73
N PRO A 256 9.99 -5.22 2.14
CA PRO A 256 10.43 -3.97 2.75
C PRO A 256 9.21 -3.03 2.91
N LEU A 257 8.89 -2.67 4.14
CA LEU A 257 7.78 -1.79 4.51
C LEU A 257 8.36 -0.45 4.93
N VAL A 258 8.01 0.62 4.23
CA VAL A 258 8.42 1.97 4.60
C VAL A 258 7.29 2.64 5.34
N TYR A 259 7.56 3.03 6.59
CA TYR A 259 6.69 3.80 7.46
C TYR A 259 7.03 5.28 7.34
N LEU A 260 6.02 6.09 7.11
CA LEU A 260 6.13 7.54 6.97
C LEU A 260 5.35 8.22 8.08
N ILE A 261 5.99 9.15 8.79
CA ILE A 261 5.38 9.97 9.83
C ILE A 261 5.67 11.43 9.51
N GLY A 262 4.65 12.28 9.54
CA GLY A 262 4.82 13.71 9.33
C GLY A 262 3.78 14.53 10.08
N HIS A 263 4.18 15.71 10.56
CA HIS A 263 3.32 16.62 11.29
C HIS A 263 2.94 17.82 10.42
N ALA A 264 1.67 18.21 10.42
CA ALA A 264 1.28 19.47 9.82
C ALA A 264 1.83 20.64 10.65
N PRO A 265 2.33 21.71 10.00
CA PRO A 265 2.81 22.92 10.72
C PRO A 265 1.75 23.51 11.64
N ASP A 266 2.20 24.22 12.69
CA ASP A 266 1.34 25.08 13.49
C ASP A 266 1.00 26.36 12.70
N GLU A 267 -0.15 26.96 12.95
CA GLU A 267 -0.55 28.21 12.28
C GLU A 267 0.30 29.45 12.69
N SER A 268 1.08 29.30 13.73
CA SER A 268 1.89 30.38 14.32
C SER A 268 3.28 30.54 13.70
N ARG A 269 3.54 29.91 12.52
CA ARG A 269 4.80 30.07 11.80
C ARG A 269 4.59 30.32 10.32
#